data_095b91ad562b15667c7b14058e62e824
#
_entry.id   095b91ad562b15667c7b14058e62e824
#
_cell.length_a   1.000
_cell.length_b   1.000
_cell.length_c   1.000
_cell.angle_alpha   90.00
_cell.angle_beta   90.00
_cell.angle_gamma   90.00
#
_symmetry.space_group_name_H-M   'P 1'
#
loop_
_entity.id
_entity.type
_entity.pdbx_description
1 polymer ?
#
loop_
_entity_poly.entity_id
_entity_poly.type
_entity_poly.pdbx_seq_one_letter_code
_entity_poly.pdbx_strand_id
1 'polypeptide(L)'
;MQRKHLPVCASLACALSFLALSCDDYDKWTTSPHAILEMSADTLAWDTLISTVPSTTKVLTVYNNGDRGLRISKVHLGKKALSPFRANVDGQSLFQGEGEDFEVRRKDSIVVRLECTLPETGQSGPVRMEDELLFTLESGVQQRVLLSADAQDAYVIRGMVLQQDSVFHTDKPYVIYDSLRVDSGARLTLLPGTTLMFHDKAGLDVYGTLSAEGELGKPVIFRGDRTDRMFPYLPYDNTPGRWEGIRFRSSSVGNTMTYCDVHSGKYGVVCDSTSLETLQLSMENSIVHNIAGDGLRLTGTSAVFANTQVSNTLGTTVYIYGGAYQFVHCTIAQFYPFEAERGDALFLSNHVDSVYNHLYMAHFINSVITGYGDDVIMGSILEGQDYRCDYLFDHCYLNTPAVEDDERYVGVVWDDKEQPLRHEKNFRLFDTDNFLYDFTPDSLSTIRNMAMPEAAALYPNDRLGRCRTCDSIPDAGCYEFVSQ
;
A
#
# COMPACT_ATOMS: atom_id res chain seq x y z
N MET A 1 -34.46 55.29 -67.57
CA MET A 1 -33.59 54.32 -66.85
C MET A 1 -33.85 54.42 -65.34
N GLN A 2 -34.79 53.63 -64.81
CA GLN A 2 -35.10 53.61 -63.37
C GLN A 2 -34.36 52.47 -62.75
N ARG A 3 -33.45 52.80 -61.83
CA ARG A 3 -32.80 51.79 -60.98
C ARG A 3 -33.66 51.53 -59.75
N LYS A 4 -34.10 50.30 -59.59
CA LYS A 4 -34.77 49.76 -58.41
C LYS A 4 -33.73 49.61 -57.30
N HIS A 5 -33.86 50.34 -56.19
CA HIS A 5 -33.18 50.10 -54.95
C HIS A 5 -34.21 49.74 -53.87
N LEU A 6 -34.63 48.46 -53.87
CA LEU A 6 -35.43 47.92 -52.77
C LEU A 6 -35.26 46.40 -52.69
N PRO A 7 -34.21 45.89 -52.15
CA PRO A 7 -34.39 44.84 -51.11
C PRO A 7 -33.35 44.84 -49.97
N VAL A 8 -32.42 45.77 -49.92
CA VAL A 8 -31.35 45.71 -48.89
C VAL A 8 -31.86 46.17 -47.52
N CYS A 9 -32.82 47.07 -47.43
CA CYS A 9 -33.35 47.52 -46.11
C CYS A 9 -34.26 46.48 -45.42
N ALA A 10 -34.95 45.60 -46.17
CA ALA A 10 -35.81 44.56 -45.59
C ALA A 10 -34.98 43.41 -44.95
N SER A 11 -33.85 43.04 -45.57
CA SER A 11 -32.96 42.01 -45.04
C SER A 11 -32.17 42.49 -43.85
N LEU A 12 -31.86 43.80 -43.76
CA LEU A 12 -31.15 44.35 -42.56
C LEU A 12 -32.12 44.49 -41.38
N ALA A 13 -33.39 44.80 -41.60
CA ALA A 13 -34.42 44.84 -40.55
C ALA A 13 -34.77 43.46 -39.96
N CYS A 14 -34.80 42.40 -40.80
CA CYS A 14 -34.95 41.03 -40.33
C CYS A 14 -33.72 40.52 -39.56
N ALA A 15 -32.48 40.89 -39.96
CA ALA A 15 -31.29 40.51 -39.25
C ALA A 15 -31.14 41.23 -37.87
N LEU A 16 -31.60 42.48 -37.76
CA LEU A 16 -31.64 43.20 -36.46
C LEU A 16 -32.75 42.68 -35.52
N SER A 17 -33.86 42.14 -36.05
CA SER A 17 -34.91 41.55 -35.20
C SER A 17 -34.50 40.18 -34.60
N PHE A 18 -33.56 39.46 -35.25
CA PHE A 18 -32.99 38.22 -34.65
C PHE A 18 -31.93 38.46 -33.59
N LEU A 19 -31.32 39.65 -33.57
CA LEU A 19 -30.36 40.04 -32.52
C LEU A 19 -31.03 40.59 -31.25
N ALA A 20 -32.33 40.88 -31.29
CA ALA A 20 -33.12 41.31 -30.15
C ALA A 20 -33.81 40.18 -29.37
N LEU A 21 -33.69 38.92 -29.83
CA LEU A 21 -34.01 37.73 -29.07
C LEU A 21 -32.79 37.24 -28.28
N SER A 22 -32.05 38.15 -27.65
CA SER A 22 -31.20 37.79 -26.55
C SER A 22 -32.11 37.32 -25.42
N CYS A 23 -32.06 36.06 -25.09
CA CYS A 23 -32.77 35.52 -23.96
C CYS A 23 -32.37 36.34 -22.73
N ASP A 24 -33.28 37.21 -22.29
CA ASP A 24 -33.35 37.66 -20.92
C ASP A 24 -33.76 36.45 -20.06
N ASP A 25 -32.82 35.53 -19.84
CA ASP A 25 -32.99 34.42 -18.94
C ASP A 25 -32.81 34.94 -17.53
N TYR A 26 -33.78 35.79 -17.09
CA TYR A 26 -33.85 36.17 -15.68
C TYR A 26 -34.11 34.90 -14.88
N ASP A 27 -33.11 34.47 -14.12
CA ASP A 27 -33.27 33.37 -13.19
C ASP A 27 -34.46 33.64 -12.27
N LYS A 28 -35.50 32.82 -12.42
CA LYS A 28 -36.65 32.89 -11.53
C LYS A 28 -36.34 32.16 -10.26
N TRP A 29 -36.22 32.90 -9.18
CA TRP A 29 -35.95 32.35 -7.83
C TRP A 29 -37.26 31.89 -7.16
N THR A 30 -37.11 30.96 -6.18
CA THR A 30 -38.25 30.48 -5.39
C THR A 30 -37.90 30.38 -3.91
N THR A 31 -38.88 30.76 -3.07
CA THR A 31 -38.83 30.57 -1.62
C THR A 31 -39.82 29.50 -1.18
N SER A 32 -40.23 28.61 -2.08
CA SER A 32 -41.15 27.52 -1.74
C SER A 32 -40.44 26.52 -0.78
N PRO A 33 -41.11 26.16 0.33
CA PRO A 33 -40.54 25.18 1.28
C PRO A 33 -40.48 23.74 0.69
N HIS A 34 -41.14 23.50 -0.44
CA HIS A 34 -41.04 22.21 -1.16
C HIS A 34 -39.86 22.13 -2.15
N ALA A 35 -39.23 23.26 -2.42
CA ALA A 35 -38.04 23.28 -3.26
C ALA A 35 -36.80 23.05 -2.38
N ILE A 36 -36.11 21.94 -2.60
CA ILE A 36 -34.95 21.48 -1.85
C ILE A 36 -33.76 21.25 -2.75
N LEU A 37 -32.58 21.26 -2.17
CA LEU A 37 -31.33 20.87 -2.84
C LEU A 37 -31.18 19.33 -2.79
N GLU A 38 -30.51 18.76 -3.79
CA GLU A 38 -30.07 17.38 -3.77
C GLU A 38 -28.55 17.34 -3.53
N MET A 39 -28.12 16.54 -2.55
CA MET A 39 -26.71 16.41 -2.20
C MET A 39 -26.15 15.13 -2.85
N SER A 40 -24.93 15.18 -3.42
CA SER A 40 -24.28 14.00 -3.97
C SER A 40 -23.96 12.92 -2.92
N ALA A 41 -23.97 13.30 -1.65
CA ALA A 41 -23.84 12.41 -0.49
C ALA A 41 -24.52 13.03 0.74
N ASP A 42 -25.07 12.21 1.61
CA ASP A 42 -25.64 12.61 2.90
C ASP A 42 -24.57 12.60 4.02
N THR A 43 -23.45 11.92 3.78
CA THR A 43 -22.34 11.77 4.71
C THR A 43 -21.01 11.84 3.97
N LEU A 44 -20.06 12.61 4.49
CA LEU A 44 -18.67 12.59 4.08
C LEU A 44 -17.81 12.10 5.24
N ALA A 45 -17.29 10.90 5.09
CA ALA A 45 -16.43 10.27 6.08
C ALA A 45 -14.99 10.25 5.56
N TRP A 46 -14.05 10.75 6.34
CA TRP A 46 -12.61 10.46 6.19
C TRP A 46 -12.30 9.21 7.00
N ASP A 47 -11.34 8.44 6.54
CA ASP A 47 -10.77 7.34 7.31
C ASP A 47 -9.96 7.89 8.52
N THR A 48 -9.17 7.05 9.16
CA THR A 48 -8.28 7.49 10.24
C THR A 48 -7.24 8.47 9.69
N LEU A 49 -7.15 9.65 10.30
CA LEU A 49 -6.20 10.72 9.94
C LEU A 49 -5.25 10.98 11.09
N ILE A 50 -4.00 11.26 10.76
CA ILE A 50 -3.02 11.68 11.76
C ILE A 50 -3.39 13.07 12.29
N SER A 51 -3.48 13.20 13.61
CA SER A 51 -3.76 14.46 14.29
C SER A 51 -2.78 15.54 13.88
N THR A 52 -3.27 16.77 13.73
CA THR A 52 -2.54 17.97 13.29
C THR A 52 -2.07 17.98 11.82
N VAL A 53 -2.27 16.89 11.07
CA VAL A 53 -1.98 16.81 9.64
C VAL A 53 -3.24 17.08 8.83
N PRO A 54 -3.22 18.03 7.86
CA PRO A 54 -4.38 18.29 7.00
C PRO A 54 -4.75 17.06 6.16
N SER A 55 -6.06 16.82 6.02
CA SER A 55 -6.59 15.76 5.16
C SER A 55 -6.48 16.09 3.67
N THR A 56 -6.73 15.09 2.84
CA THR A 56 -7.08 15.32 1.43
C THR A 56 -8.46 15.99 1.33
N THR A 57 -8.63 16.80 0.26
CA THR A 57 -9.91 17.47 -0.03
C THR A 57 -10.95 16.47 -0.51
N LYS A 58 -12.13 16.46 0.12
CA LYS A 58 -13.32 15.80 -0.40
C LYS A 58 -14.24 16.79 -1.09
N VAL A 59 -14.96 16.31 -2.08
CA VAL A 59 -15.88 17.12 -2.89
C VAL A 59 -17.31 16.64 -2.67
N LEU A 60 -18.19 17.59 -2.37
CA LEU A 60 -19.63 17.44 -2.33
C LEU A 60 -20.23 18.31 -3.44
N THR A 61 -21.09 17.74 -4.28
CA THR A 61 -21.84 18.50 -5.26
C THR A 61 -23.26 18.69 -4.75
N VAL A 62 -23.73 19.93 -4.82
CA VAL A 62 -25.06 20.34 -4.36
C VAL A 62 -25.86 20.77 -5.57
N TYR A 63 -26.91 20.01 -5.91
CA TYR A 63 -27.71 20.18 -7.11
C TYR A 63 -29.03 20.90 -6.82
N ASN A 64 -29.44 21.75 -7.75
CA ASN A 64 -30.80 22.23 -7.84
C ASN A 64 -31.48 21.63 -9.10
N ASN A 65 -32.19 20.55 -8.93
CA ASN A 65 -32.93 19.87 -10.00
C ASN A 65 -34.28 20.52 -10.33
N GLY A 66 -34.62 21.63 -9.66
CA GLY A 66 -35.84 22.39 -9.86
C GLY A 66 -35.83 23.27 -11.13
N ASP A 67 -36.99 23.80 -11.49
CA ASP A 67 -37.17 24.71 -12.62
C ASP A 67 -36.99 26.19 -12.24
N ARG A 68 -36.62 26.46 -11.01
CA ARG A 68 -36.33 27.80 -10.47
C ARG A 68 -35.04 27.76 -9.63
N GLY A 69 -34.33 28.88 -9.58
CA GLY A 69 -33.16 29.05 -8.76
C GLY A 69 -33.49 28.98 -7.26
N LEU A 70 -32.55 28.50 -6.47
CA LEU A 70 -32.59 28.44 -5.02
C LEU A 70 -31.49 29.32 -4.43
N ARG A 71 -31.82 30.13 -3.44
CA ARG A 71 -30.86 30.90 -2.65
C ARG A 71 -30.64 30.22 -1.31
N ILE A 72 -29.39 30.03 -0.98
CA ILE A 72 -28.95 29.54 0.32
C ILE A 72 -28.53 30.75 1.13
N SER A 73 -29.39 31.13 2.09
CA SER A 73 -29.14 32.29 2.94
C SER A 73 -27.93 32.08 3.86
N LYS A 74 -27.64 30.82 4.23
CA LYS A 74 -26.54 30.49 5.12
C LYS A 74 -26.05 29.08 4.91
N VAL A 75 -24.71 28.90 4.88
CA VAL A 75 -24.03 27.62 5.02
C VAL A 75 -23.13 27.71 6.26
N HIS A 76 -23.19 26.71 7.14
CA HIS A 76 -22.33 26.71 8.31
C HIS A 76 -22.01 25.29 8.80
N LEU A 77 -20.86 25.17 9.44
CA LEU A 77 -20.48 23.99 10.22
C LEU A 77 -21.20 24.02 11.58
N GLY A 78 -21.68 22.88 12.06
CA GLY A 78 -22.43 22.80 13.33
C GLY A 78 -21.64 23.36 14.51
N LYS A 79 -20.34 23.05 14.59
CA LYS A 79 -19.43 23.57 15.63
C LYS A 79 -18.79 24.91 15.25
N LYS A 80 -19.10 25.47 14.08
CA LYS A 80 -18.60 26.76 13.58
C LYS A 80 -17.07 26.86 13.65
N ALA A 81 -16.55 27.91 14.28
CA ALA A 81 -15.10 28.13 14.43
C ALA A 81 -14.36 27.04 15.22
N LEU A 82 -15.07 26.21 15.99
CA LEU A 82 -14.53 25.09 16.75
C LEU A 82 -14.51 23.79 15.96
N SER A 83 -15.04 23.79 14.74
CA SER A 83 -15.02 22.62 13.86
C SER A 83 -13.59 22.29 13.44
N PRO A 84 -13.19 21.00 13.47
CA PRO A 84 -11.96 20.59 12.85
C PRO A 84 -12.07 20.54 11.32
N PHE A 85 -13.28 20.63 10.77
CA PHE A 85 -13.55 20.68 9.34
C PHE A 85 -13.52 22.10 8.81
N ARG A 86 -13.16 22.24 7.55
CA ARG A 86 -13.17 23.49 6.79
C ARG A 86 -13.88 23.25 5.47
N ALA A 87 -14.68 24.21 5.05
CA ALA A 87 -15.41 24.12 3.79
C ALA A 87 -15.19 25.37 2.93
N ASN A 88 -15.11 25.14 1.62
CA ASN A 88 -15.16 26.15 0.58
C ASN A 88 -16.40 25.84 -0.27
N VAL A 89 -17.33 26.76 -0.31
CA VAL A 89 -18.60 26.62 -1.02
C VAL A 89 -18.54 27.53 -2.24
N ASP A 90 -18.60 26.95 -3.43
CA ASP A 90 -18.57 27.66 -4.73
C ASP A 90 -17.44 28.69 -4.84
N GLY A 91 -16.24 28.35 -4.37
CA GLY A 91 -15.05 29.22 -4.38
C GLY A 91 -14.91 30.12 -3.15
N GLN A 92 -15.93 30.25 -2.32
CA GLN A 92 -15.91 31.06 -1.10
C GLN A 92 -15.61 30.18 0.13
N SER A 93 -14.49 30.46 0.83
CA SER A 93 -14.17 29.76 2.10
C SER A 93 -15.08 30.27 3.23
N LEU A 94 -15.62 29.34 4.02
CA LEU A 94 -16.42 29.66 5.18
C LEU A 94 -15.53 30.30 6.27
N PHE A 95 -15.76 31.59 6.56
CA PHE A 95 -15.04 32.28 7.61
C PHE A 95 -15.58 31.89 8.99
N GLN A 96 -14.72 31.43 9.87
CA GLN A 96 -15.12 30.89 11.18
C GLN A 96 -16.22 29.78 11.08
N GLY A 97 -16.21 29.04 9.96
CA GLY A 97 -17.17 27.98 9.71
C GLY A 97 -18.55 28.45 9.23
N GLU A 98 -18.70 29.70 8.79
CA GLU A 98 -19.96 30.26 8.29
C GLU A 98 -19.75 31.05 6.99
N GLY A 99 -20.76 31.03 6.11
CA GLY A 99 -20.87 31.80 4.88
C GLY A 99 -22.33 32.07 4.51
N GLU A 100 -22.58 33.13 3.76
CA GLU A 100 -23.93 33.61 3.42
C GLU A 100 -24.03 33.90 1.94
N ASP A 101 -25.27 33.97 1.43
CA ASP A 101 -25.64 34.44 0.08
C ASP A 101 -25.09 33.59 -1.07
N PHE A 102 -25.31 32.28 -1.04
CA PHE A 102 -25.00 31.39 -2.16
C PHE A 102 -26.22 31.19 -3.08
N GLU A 103 -25.98 31.09 -4.36
CA GLU A 103 -27.03 30.89 -5.36
C GLU A 103 -26.81 29.59 -6.12
N VAL A 104 -27.87 28.79 -6.28
CA VAL A 104 -27.87 27.61 -7.15
C VAL A 104 -28.94 27.79 -8.20
N ARG A 105 -28.52 28.06 -9.43
CA ARG A 105 -29.45 28.29 -10.54
C ARG A 105 -30.29 27.07 -10.84
N ARG A 106 -31.35 27.25 -11.61
CA ARG A 106 -32.23 26.15 -12.07
C ARG A 106 -31.39 25.12 -12.87
N LYS A 107 -31.60 23.83 -12.61
CA LYS A 107 -30.90 22.74 -13.30
C LYS A 107 -29.36 22.87 -13.27
N ASP A 108 -28.84 23.44 -12.21
CA ASP A 108 -27.41 23.71 -12.01
C ASP A 108 -26.94 23.16 -10.67
N SER A 109 -25.66 23.24 -10.40
CA SER A 109 -25.05 22.76 -9.15
C SER A 109 -23.90 23.68 -8.70
N ILE A 110 -23.63 23.67 -7.41
CA ILE A 110 -22.42 24.25 -6.80
C ILE A 110 -21.55 23.16 -6.21
N VAL A 111 -20.26 23.45 -6.12
CA VAL A 111 -19.27 22.53 -5.58
C VAL A 111 -18.82 22.99 -4.20
N VAL A 112 -18.88 22.07 -3.24
CA VAL A 112 -18.35 22.26 -1.90
C VAL A 112 -17.09 21.41 -1.74
N ARG A 113 -15.96 22.05 -1.41
CA ARG A 113 -14.69 21.37 -1.09
C ARG A 113 -14.51 21.38 0.41
N LEU A 114 -14.25 20.21 0.97
CA LEU A 114 -14.09 20.02 2.41
C LEU A 114 -12.74 19.39 2.73
N GLU A 115 -12.13 19.91 3.77
CA GLU A 115 -10.88 19.41 4.37
C GLU A 115 -11.06 19.37 5.89
N CYS A 116 -10.23 18.59 6.56
CA CYS A 116 -10.18 18.64 8.03
C CYS A 116 -8.73 18.58 8.52
N THR A 117 -8.53 19.16 9.70
CA THR A 117 -7.29 19.04 10.47
C THR A 117 -7.73 18.74 11.90
N LEU A 118 -7.56 17.46 12.29
CA LEU A 118 -8.04 16.99 13.58
C LEU A 118 -7.06 17.39 14.69
N PRO A 119 -7.52 17.81 15.86
CA PRO A 119 -6.66 18.12 16.99
C PRO A 119 -6.05 16.84 17.60
N GLU A 120 -4.98 16.99 18.38
CA GLU A 120 -4.50 15.93 19.25
C GLU A 120 -5.55 15.55 20.29
N THR A 121 -5.69 14.26 20.54
CA THR A 121 -6.71 13.68 21.42
C THR A 121 -6.13 13.29 22.78
N GLY A 122 -4.81 13.07 22.86
CA GLY A 122 -4.14 12.51 24.03
C GLY A 122 -4.39 11.00 24.22
N GLN A 123 -5.04 10.34 23.25
CA GLN A 123 -5.36 8.91 23.31
C GLN A 123 -4.37 8.08 22.47
N SER A 124 -4.22 6.81 22.82
CA SER A 124 -3.37 5.88 22.05
C SER A 124 -4.04 5.40 20.77
N GLY A 125 -5.35 5.23 20.77
CA GLY A 125 -6.13 4.77 19.64
C GLY A 125 -6.87 5.89 18.92
N PRO A 126 -7.50 5.58 17.77
CA PRO A 126 -8.27 6.55 17.01
C PRO A 126 -9.50 7.04 17.79
N VAL A 127 -9.76 8.34 17.71
CA VAL A 127 -10.92 8.99 18.33
C VAL A 127 -11.80 9.60 17.26
N ARG A 128 -13.07 9.17 17.21
CA ARG A 128 -14.03 9.66 16.23
C ARG A 128 -14.44 11.09 16.50
N MET A 129 -14.35 11.91 15.47
CA MET A 129 -14.80 13.31 15.47
C MET A 129 -15.86 13.51 14.40
N GLU A 130 -16.94 14.16 14.79
CA GLU A 130 -18.11 14.40 13.93
C GLU A 130 -18.51 15.86 13.97
N ASP A 131 -19.08 16.32 12.86
CA ASP A 131 -19.74 17.61 12.72
C ASP A 131 -20.79 17.52 11.61
N GLU A 132 -21.51 18.61 11.38
CA GLU A 132 -22.49 18.72 10.30
C GLU A 132 -22.20 19.96 9.46
N LEU A 133 -22.41 19.86 8.15
CA LEU A 133 -22.47 21.00 7.25
C LEU A 133 -23.95 21.28 6.96
N LEU A 134 -24.43 22.43 7.39
CA LEU A 134 -25.83 22.83 7.32
C LEU A 134 -26.04 23.90 6.25
N PHE A 135 -27.07 23.69 5.43
CA PHE A 135 -27.51 24.60 4.38
C PHE A 135 -28.88 25.12 4.74
N THR A 136 -29.03 26.43 4.95
CA THR A 136 -30.30 27.07 5.21
C THR A 136 -30.76 27.85 3.99
N LEU A 137 -31.87 27.45 3.39
CA LEU A 137 -32.44 28.11 2.23
C LEU A 137 -33.17 29.40 2.64
N GLU A 138 -33.36 30.34 1.70
CA GLU A 138 -34.18 31.56 1.91
C GLU A 138 -35.62 31.23 2.30
N SER A 139 -36.12 30.05 1.92
CA SER A 139 -37.41 29.50 2.34
C SER A 139 -37.47 29.11 3.83
N GLY A 140 -36.35 29.09 4.53
CA GLY A 140 -36.25 28.59 5.92
C GLY A 140 -36.01 27.07 6.02
N VAL A 141 -36.01 26.34 4.91
CA VAL A 141 -35.72 24.91 4.91
C VAL A 141 -34.22 24.71 5.22
N GLN A 142 -33.94 23.81 6.14
CA GLN A 142 -32.59 23.43 6.51
C GLN A 142 -32.27 21.99 6.05
N GLN A 143 -31.12 21.78 5.40
CA GLN A 143 -30.61 20.49 4.98
C GLN A 143 -29.20 20.32 5.54
N ARG A 144 -28.78 19.07 5.76
CA ARG A 144 -27.48 18.77 6.37
C ARG A 144 -26.75 17.67 5.66
N VAL A 145 -25.43 17.70 5.75
CA VAL A 145 -24.52 16.63 5.40
C VAL A 145 -23.67 16.31 6.63
N LEU A 146 -23.59 15.04 7.00
CA LEU A 146 -22.77 14.59 8.13
C LEU A 146 -21.30 14.55 7.74
N LEU A 147 -20.42 14.98 8.63
CA LEU A 147 -18.98 14.97 8.48
C LEU A 147 -18.38 14.11 9.60
N SER A 148 -17.50 13.17 9.25
CA SER A 148 -16.83 12.35 10.26
C SER A 148 -15.40 12.00 9.86
N ALA A 149 -14.51 11.89 10.84
CA ALA A 149 -13.13 11.42 10.70
C ALA A 149 -12.64 10.85 12.04
N ASP A 150 -11.69 9.91 11.97
CA ASP A 150 -11.07 9.33 13.16
C ASP A 150 -9.67 9.93 13.35
N ALA A 151 -9.45 10.65 14.47
CA ALA A 151 -8.18 11.28 14.82
C ALA A 151 -7.24 10.28 15.48
N GLN A 152 -6.05 10.05 14.89
CA GLN A 152 -4.99 9.21 15.44
C GLN A 152 -3.80 10.09 15.80
N ASP A 153 -3.46 10.15 17.08
CA ASP A 153 -2.23 10.79 17.53
C ASP A 153 -1.01 9.97 17.12
N ALA A 154 0.09 10.65 16.79
CA ALA A 154 1.32 10.01 16.34
C ALA A 154 2.57 10.74 16.87
N TYR A 155 3.67 10.02 16.95
CA TYR A 155 5.00 10.63 17.12
C TYR A 155 5.53 11.07 15.77
N VAL A 156 5.75 12.36 15.58
CA VAL A 156 6.25 12.93 14.31
C VAL A 156 7.76 13.05 14.35
N ILE A 157 8.44 12.37 13.42
CA ILE A 157 9.90 12.37 13.25
C ILE A 157 10.23 13.09 11.94
N ARG A 158 11.26 13.94 11.96
CA ARG A 158 11.78 14.65 10.77
C ARG A 158 13.29 14.55 10.72
N GLY A 159 13.83 13.83 9.74
CA GLY A 159 15.27 13.72 9.49
C GLY A 159 16.07 13.26 10.73
N MET A 160 15.56 12.26 11.46
CA MET A 160 16.16 11.83 12.72
C MET A 160 17.34 10.88 12.51
N VAL A 161 18.43 11.11 13.24
CA VAL A 161 19.58 10.21 13.33
C VAL A 161 19.69 9.70 14.78
N LEU A 162 19.53 8.39 14.94
CA LEU A 162 19.70 7.72 16.24
C LEU A 162 21.19 7.39 16.44
N GLN A 163 21.84 8.09 17.32
CA GLN A 163 23.27 7.91 17.66
C GLN A 163 23.47 7.02 18.91
N GLN A 164 22.39 6.62 19.56
CA GLN A 164 22.37 5.79 20.76
C GLN A 164 21.25 4.77 20.66
N ASP A 165 21.34 3.73 21.47
CA ASP A 165 20.30 2.73 21.58
C ASP A 165 18.95 3.38 21.91
N SER A 166 17.94 3.03 21.13
CA SER A 166 16.61 3.62 21.22
C SER A 166 15.55 2.53 21.13
N VAL A 167 14.46 2.72 21.86
CA VAL A 167 13.31 1.82 21.85
C VAL A 167 12.08 2.60 21.41
N PHE A 168 11.40 2.09 20.38
CA PHE A 168 10.11 2.64 19.97
C PHE A 168 8.98 1.83 20.59
N HIS A 169 8.04 2.55 21.20
CA HIS A 169 6.90 1.99 21.92
C HIS A 169 5.66 1.89 21.02
N THR A 170 4.62 1.22 21.51
CA THR A 170 3.44 0.84 20.72
C THR A 170 2.19 1.66 21.03
N ASP A 171 2.31 2.66 21.90
CA ASP A 171 1.17 3.50 22.33
C ASP A 171 0.62 4.39 21.20
N LYS A 172 1.49 4.81 20.29
CA LYS A 172 1.13 5.61 19.10
C LYS A 172 2.00 5.23 17.91
N PRO A 173 1.52 5.34 16.66
CA PRO A 173 2.35 5.18 15.48
C PRO A 173 3.40 6.29 15.36
N TYR A 174 4.48 6.00 14.64
CA TYR A 174 5.52 6.96 14.29
C TYR A 174 5.34 7.40 12.84
N VAL A 175 5.16 8.70 12.60
CA VAL A 175 5.11 9.29 11.24
C VAL A 175 6.46 9.91 10.92
N ILE A 176 7.12 9.40 9.89
CA ILE A 176 8.50 9.73 9.56
C ILE A 176 8.53 10.53 8.26
N TYR A 177 8.99 11.78 8.37
CA TYR A 177 9.31 12.65 7.24
C TYR A 177 10.82 12.67 7.02
N ASP A 178 11.23 12.85 5.77
CA ASP A 178 12.62 12.87 5.30
C ASP A 178 13.31 11.51 5.45
N SER A 179 13.80 11.15 6.63
CA SER A 179 14.40 9.83 6.89
C SER A 179 14.49 9.51 8.38
N LEU A 180 14.59 8.22 8.69
CA LEU A 180 15.03 7.69 9.98
C LEU A 180 16.33 6.92 9.77
N ARG A 181 17.40 7.33 10.43
CA ARG A 181 18.71 6.69 10.35
C ARG A 181 19.12 6.12 11.70
N VAL A 182 19.54 4.86 11.71
CA VAL A 182 20.23 4.23 12.85
C VAL A 182 21.72 4.30 12.58
N ASP A 183 22.46 5.11 13.33
CA ASP A 183 23.88 5.33 13.10
C ASP A 183 24.74 4.12 13.57
N SER A 184 25.96 4.05 13.08
CA SER A 184 26.87 2.95 13.43
C SER A 184 27.09 2.87 14.95
N GLY A 185 26.95 1.66 15.51
CA GLY A 185 27.06 1.42 16.95
C GLY A 185 25.78 1.67 17.75
N ALA A 186 24.75 2.26 17.15
CA ALA A 186 23.43 2.40 17.77
C ALA A 186 22.51 1.22 17.41
N ARG A 187 21.58 0.91 18.30
CA ARG A 187 20.52 -0.08 18.11
C ARG A 187 19.15 0.59 18.17
N LEU A 188 18.29 0.29 17.18
CA LEU A 188 16.85 0.60 17.25
C LEU A 188 16.09 -0.69 17.57
N THR A 189 15.36 -0.67 18.69
CA THR A 189 14.44 -1.75 19.05
C THR A 189 12.99 -1.30 18.82
N LEU A 190 12.24 -2.08 18.06
CA LEU A 190 10.82 -1.89 17.80
C LEU A 190 10.04 -2.97 18.52
N LEU A 191 9.22 -2.59 19.48
CA LEU A 191 8.44 -3.52 20.30
C LEU A 191 7.22 -4.08 19.50
N PRO A 192 6.63 -5.24 19.93
CA PRO A 192 5.49 -5.85 19.27
C PRO A 192 4.31 -4.89 19.11
N GLY A 193 3.80 -4.73 17.88
CA GLY A 193 2.72 -3.82 17.53
C GLY A 193 3.14 -2.39 17.17
N THR A 194 4.46 -2.08 17.16
CA THR A 194 4.96 -0.78 16.70
C THR A 194 4.63 -0.58 15.22
N THR A 195 4.11 0.60 14.87
CA THR A 195 3.82 0.98 13.49
C THR A 195 4.64 2.20 13.08
N LEU A 196 5.41 2.07 12.00
CA LEU A 196 6.16 3.15 11.37
C LEU A 196 5.50 3.51 10.03
N MET A 197 5.07 4.75 9.92
CA MET A 197 4.43 5.33 8.75
C MET A 197 5.38 6.32 8.09
N PHE A 198 5.79 6.04 6.87
CA PHE A 198 6.76 6.86 6.15
C PHE A 198 6.07 7.75 5.14
N HIS A 199 6.39 9.06 5.19
CA HIS A 199 5.99 10.00 4.17
C HIS A 199 6.76 9.76 2.85
N ASP A 200 6.24 10.30 1.75
CA ASP A 200 6.89 10.20 0.43
C ASP A 200 8.40 10.52 0.52
N LYS A 201 9.23 9.64 -0.08
CA LYS A 201 10.71 9.67 -0.05
C LYS A 201 11.37 9.47 1.31
N ALA A 202 10.62 9.31 2.37
CA ALA A 202 11.18 8.87 3.64
C ALA A 202 11.54 7.37 3.58
N GLY A 203 12.54 6.96 4.35
CA GLY A 203 12.99 5.58 4.44
C GLY A 203 13.69 5.30 5.77
N LEU A 204 14.04 4.04 5.99
CA LEU A 204 14.83 3.59 7.14
C LEU A 204 16.22 3.15 6.67
N ASP A 205 17.23 3.93 7.02
CA ASP A 205 18.65 3.62 6.77
C ASP A 205 19.31 3.07 8.04
N VAL A 206 19.79 1.83 8.01
CA VAL A 206 20.41 1.18 9.14
C VAL A 206 21.92 1.00 8.92
N TYR A 207 22.72 1.76 9.62
CA TYR A 207 24.19 1.63 9.68
C TYR A 207 24.62 0.86 10.95
N GLY A 208 23.79 0.91 12.00
CA GLY A 208 23.92 0.17 13.25
C GLY A 208 23.13 -1.13 13.22
N THR A 209 22.27 -1.35 14.20
CA THR A 209 21.47 -2.58 14.32
C THR A 209 19.97 -2.27 14.46
N LEU A 210 19.15 -3.00 13.74
CA LEU A 210 17.70 -3.02 13.91
C LEU A 210 17.27 -4.32 14.61
N SER A 211 16.47 -4.21 15.67
CA SER A 211 15.76 -5.31 16.32
C SER A 211 14.25 -5.03 16.24
N ALA A 212 13.57 -5.60 15.26
CA ALA A 212 12.12 -5.49 15.12
C ALA A 212 11.46 -6.76 15.69
N GLU A 213 10.86 -6.62 16.88
CA GLU A 213 10.43 -7.72 17.75
C GLU A 213 8.91 -7.88 17.74
N GLY A 214 8.32 -8.12 16.55
CA GLY A 214 6.90 -8.42 16.45
C GLY A 214 6.54 -9.77 17.07
N GLU A 215 5.25 -9.95 17.32
CA GLU A 215 4.64 -11.18 17.83
C GLU A 215 3.42 -11.56 16.98
N LEU A 216 3.00 -12.80 17.07
CA LEU A 216 1.75 -13.25 16.45
C LEU A 216 0.57 -12.38 16.94
N GLY A 217 -0.14 -11.77 16.00
CA GLY A 217 -1.24 -10.83 16.30
C GLY A 217 -0.80 -9.40 16.70
N LYS A 218 0.52 -9.15 16.82
CA LYS A 218 1.10 -7.83 17.09
C LYS A 218 2.34 -7.59 16.22
N PRO A 219 2.21 -7.56 14.89
CA PRO A 219 3.36 -7.36 14.02
C PRO A 219 3.96 -5.96 14.21
N VAL A 220 5.25 -5.84 13.86
CA VAL A 220 5.85 -4.54 13.60
C VAL A 220 5.54 -4.16 12.15
N ILE A 221 4.91 -3.01 11.93
CA ILE A 221 4.43 -2.58 10.62
C ILE A 221 5.28 -1.44 10.07
N PHE A 222 5.74 -1.59 8.81
CA PHE A 222 6.45 -0.58 8.05
C PHE A 222 5.64 -0.28 6.78
N ARG A 223 5.09 0.93 6.66
CA ARG A 223 4.16 1.29 5.59
C ARG A 223 4.26 2.77 5.19
N GLY A 224 3.59 3.14 4.09
CA GLY A 224 3.36 4.55 3.78
C GLY A 224 2.40 5.21 4.78
N ASP A 225 2.45 6.54 4.87
CA ASP A 225 1.65 7.33 5.82
C ASP A 225 0.20 7.60 5.37
N ARG A 226 -0.15 7.25 4.12
CA ARG A 226 -1.52 7.40 3.60
C ARG A 226 -2.42 6.32 4.18
N THR A 227 -3.50 6.73 4.83
CA THR A 227 -4.51 5.85 5.45
C THR A 227 -5.84 5.87 4.71
N ASP A 228 -5.99 6.75 3.72
CA ASP A 228 -7.17 6.87 2.87
C ASP A 228 -7.17 5.85 1.71
N ARG A 229 -8.22 5.89 0.91
CA ARG A 229 -8.39 5.01 -0.26
C ARG A 229 -8.18 5.76 -1.55
N MET A 230 -7.48 5.14 -2.51
CA MET A 230 -7.39 5.63 -3.88
C MET A 230 -8.73 5.42 -4.61
N PHE A 231 -9.31 4.23 -4.44
CA PHE A 231 -10.64 3.85 -4.90
C PHE A 231 -11.38 3.12 -3.78
N PRO A 232 -12.71 2.97 -3.82
CA PRO A 232 -13.47 2.27 -2.76
C PRO A 232 -12.93 0.87 -2.43
N TYR A 233 -12.39 0.16 -3.42
CA TYR A 233 -11.82 -1.17 -3.28
C TYR A 233 -10.30 -1.19 -3.05
N LEU A 234 -9.59 -0.07 -3.25
CA LEU A 234 -8.13 0.00 -3.20
C LEU A 234 -7.65 1.03 -2.17
N PRO A 235 -7.25 0.61 -0.97
CA PRO A 235 -6.55 1.48 -0.02
C PRO A 235 -5.19 1.93 -0.57
N TYR A 236 -4.76 3.15 -0.26
CA TYR A 236 -3.39 3.59 -0.55
C TYR A 236 -2.35 2.69 0.10
N ASP A 237 -2.69 2.06 1.19
CA ASP A 237 -1.87 1.10 1.90
C ASP A 237 -1.45 -0.11 1.06
N ASN A 238 -2.33 -0.53 0.14
CA ASN A 238 -2.03 -1.61 -0.79
C ASN A 238 -1.34 -1.13 -2.08
N THR A 239 -1.12 0.19 -2.26
CA THR A 239 -0.48 0.73 -3.45
C THR A 239 1.03 0.89 -3.24
N PRO A 240 1.88 0.39 -4.15
CA PRO A 240 3.32 0.42 -3.99
C PRO A 240 3.91 1.83 -4.17
N GLY A 241 5.20 2.01 -3.79
CA GLY A 241 5.96 3.22 -4.07
C GLY A 241 5.63 4.41 -3.20
N ARG A 242 5.14 4.21 -1.97
CA ARG A 242 4.75 5.29 -1.05
C ARG A 242 5.89 5.80 -0.18
N TRP A 243 6.96 5.03 -0.03
CA TRP A 243 8.15 5.34 0.76
C TRP A 243 9.35 4.57 0.21
N GLU A 244 10.58 4.92 0.61
CA GLU A 244 11.79 4.36 -0.02
C GLU A 244 12.10 2.91 0.36
N GLY A 245 11.65 2.41 1.53
CA GLY A 245 11.94 1.06 2.03
C GLY A 245 12.93 1.03 3.18
N ILE A 246 13.39 -0.17 3.54
CA ILE A 246 14.38 -0.44 4.58
C ILE A 246 15.72 -0.79 3.92
N ARG A 247 16.81 -0.15 4.34
CA ARG A 247 18.14 -0.45 3.82
C ARG A 247 19.15 -0.70 4.91
N PHE A 248 19.70 -1.90 4.92
CA PHE A 248 20.83 -2.29 5.75
C PHE A 248 22.13 -1.98 5.02
N ARG A 249 22.92 -1.08 5.57
CA ARG A 249 24.17 -0.61 4.99
C ARG A 249 25.31 -1.59 5.27
N SER A 250 26.44 -1.44 4.61
CA SER A 250 27.60 -2.35 4.72
C SER A 250 28.18 -2.49 6.14
N SER A 251 27.94 -1.53 7.01
CA SER A 251 28.34 -1.58 8.43
C SER A 251 27.29 -2.24 9.35
N SER A 252 26.09 -2.48 8.84
CA SER A 252 24.97 -3.00 9.62
C SER A 252 25.02 -4.52 9.68
N VAL A 253 25.06 -5.08 10.86
CA VAL A 253 25.07 -6.53 11.10
C VAL A 253 24.25 -6.89 12.33
N GLY A 254 23.85 -8.17 12.44
CA GLY A 254 23.09 -8.69 13.57
C GLY A 254 21.66 -8.14 13.65
N ASN A 255 21.07 -7.80 12.49
CA ASN A 255 19.70 -7.32 12.44
C ASN A 255 18.71 -8.47 12.54
N THR A 256 17.60 -8.23 13.24
CA THR A 256 16.49 -9.18 13.40
C THR A 256 15.17 -8.52 13.03
N MET A 257 14.37 -9.25 12.27
CA MET A 257 12.99 -8.87 11.93
C MET A 257 12.07 -10.06 12.15
N THR A 258 11.29 -10.05 13.22
CA THR A 258 10.37 -11.13 13.57
C THR A 258 8.94 -10.61 13.57
N TYR A 259 8.03 -11.34 12.93
CA TYR A 259 6.64 -10.89 12.71
C TYR A 259 6.54 -9.44 12.22
N CYS A 260 7.30 -9.13 11.17
CA CYS A 260 7.26 -7.82 10.52
C CYS A 260 6.33 -7.85 9.31
N ASP A 261 5.68 -6.73 9.05
CA ASP A 261 4.90 -6.47 7.85
C ASP A 261 5.47 -5.23 7.14
N VAL A 262 6.09 -5.43 5.97
CA VAL A 262 6.74 -4.38 5.19
C VAL A 262 6.00 -4.24 3.87
N HIS A 263 5.31 -3.13 3.65
CA HIS A 263 4.52 -2.97 2.44
C HIS A 263 4.45 -1.54 1.92
N SER A 264 3.91 -1.40 0.71
CA SER A 264 3.71 -0.15 -0.01
C SER A 264 5.00 0.64 -0.31
N GLY A 265 6.18 0.06 -0.15
CA GLY A 265 7.46 0.70 -0.40
C GLY A 265 7.84 0.78 -1.88
N LYS A 266 8.82 1.64 -2.19
CA LYS A 266 9.54 1.63 -3.47
C LYS A 266 10.46 0.40 -3.55
N TYR A 267 11.16 0.11 -2.47
CA TYR A 267 11.84 -1.16 -2.20
C TYR A 267 11.29 -1.75 -0.91
N GLY A 268 11.37 -3.08 -0.77
CA GLY A 268 11.05 -3.73 0.49
C GLY A 268 12.24 -3.65 1.45
N VAL A 269 13.11 -4.67 1.42
CA VAL A 269 14.33 -4.75 2.22
C VAL A 269 15.55 -4.86 1.31
N VAL A 270 16.48 -3.93 1.46
CA VAL A 270 17.75 -3.88 0.72
C VAL A 270 18.91 -4.16 1.68
N CYS A 271 19.73 -5.15 1.36
CA CYS A 271 20.96 -5.50 2.08
C CYS A 271 22.18 -5.17 1.21
N ASP A 272 22.96 -4.16 1.61
CA ASP A 272 24.22 -3.82 0.98
C ASP A 272 25.29 -4.85 1.34
N SER A 273 26.33 -4.96 0.49
CA SER A 273 27.44 -5.91 0.70
C SER A 273 28.15 -5.71 2.04
N THR A 274 28.40 -6.81 2.74
CA THR A 274 29.12 -6.82 4.03
C THR A 274 30.01 -8.06 4.15
N SER A 275 30.79 -8.17 5.24
CA SER A 275 31.51 -9.40 5.55
C SER A 275 30.53 -10.56 5.78
N LEU A 276 30.87 -11.73 5.26
CA LEU A 276 30.07 -12.96 5.45
C LEU A 276 30.33 -13.64 6.82
N GLU A 277 31.28 -13.14 7.62
CA GLU A 277 31.59 -13.70 8.93
C GLU A 277 30.48 -13.48 9.95
N THR A 278 29.65 -12.45 9.72
CA THR A 278 28.54 -12.11 10.62
C THR A 278 27.26 -11.99 9.81
N LEU A 279 26.19 -12.63 10.29
CA LEU A 279 24.87 -12.53 9.70
C LEU A 279 24.41 -11.07 9.67
N GLN A 280 24.08 -10.54 8.50
CA GLN A 280 23.55 -9.19 8.39
C GLN A 280 22.10 -9.12 8.81
N LEU A 281 21.27 -10.08 8.37
CA LEU A 281 19.82 -10.09 8.62
C LEU A 281 19.32 -11.51 8.92
N SER A 282 18.53 -11.64 10.01
CA SER A 282 17.61 -12.75 10.22
C SER A 282 16.17 -12.23 10.15
N MET A 283 15.37 -12.78 9.26
CA MET A 283 13.97 -12.40 9.08
C MET A 283 13.07 -13.62 9.24
N GLU A 284 12.14 -13.58 10.18
CA GLU A 284 11.31 -14.74 10.54
C GLU A 284 9.85 -14.35 10.71
N ASN A 285 8.94 -15.24 10.29
CA ASN A 285 7.49 -15.07 10.42
C ASN A 285 6.96 -13.75 9.83
N SER A 286 7.63 -13.22 8.83
CA SER A 286 7.43 -11.86 8.32
C SER A 286 6.82 -11.85 6.92
N ILE A 287 6.37 -10.68 6.47
CA ILE A 287 5.83 -10.48 5.14
C ILE A 287 6.41 -9.21 4.52
N VAL A 288 6.78 -9.28 3.23
CA VAL A 288 7.14 -8.15 2.40
C VAL A 288 6.25 -8.18 1.16
N HIS A 289 5.45 -7.14 0.93
CA HIS A 289 4.48 -7.17 -0.16
C HIS A 289 4.13 -5.80 -0.73
N ASN A 290 3.53 -5.78 -1.94
CA ASN A 290 3.07 -4.57 -2.63
C ASN A 290 4.20 -3.52 -2.77
N ILE A 291 5.30 -3.92 -3.41
CA ILE A 291 6.53 -3.13 -3.57
C ILE A 291 6.68 -2.69 -5.03
N ALA A 292 7.07 -1.43 -5.28
CA ALA A 292 7.27 -0.88 -6.62
C ALA A 292 8.59 -1.31 -7.29
N GLY A 293 9.57 -1.74 -6.53
CA GLY A 293 10.84 -2.32 -7.00
C GLY A 293 11.00 -3.74 -6.49
N ASP A 294 12.22 -4.07 -6.03
CA ASP A 294 12.50 -5.41 -5.51
C ASP A 294 11.97 -5.59 -4.09
N GLY A 295 11.42 -6.77 -3.82
CA GLY A 295 10.93 -7.14 -2.48
C GLY A 295 12.09 -7.32 -1.49
N LEU A 296 12.98 -8.25 -1.80
CA LEU A 296 14.28 -8.40 -1.14
C LEU A 296 15.39 -8.18 -2.18
N ARG A 297 16.30 -7.25 -1.89
CA ARG A 297 17.49 -7.04 -2.72
C ARG A 297 18.74 -7.31 -1.88
N LEU A 298 19.40 -8.45 -2.18
CA LEU A 298 20.48 -9.01 -1.38
C LEU A 298 21.78 -8.98 -2.20
N THR A 299 22.77 -8.22 -1.76
CA THR A 299 24.02 -8.03 -2.49
C THR A 299 25.21 -8.39 -1.61
N GLY A 300 25.90 -9.51 -1.92
CA GLY A 300 27.18 -9.88 -1.31
C GLY A 300 27.17 -9.87 0.22
N THR A 301 26.14 -10.40 0.84
CA THR A 301 25.97 -10.43 2.28
C THR A 301 25.50 -11.79 2.78
N SER A 302 25.26 -11.92 4.07
CA SER A 302 24.75 -13.14 4.69
C SER A 302 23.40 -12.88 5.36
N ALA A 303 22.36 -13.66 4.99
CA ALA A 303 21.02 -13.52 5.56
C ALA A 303 20.27 -14.86 5.63
N VAL A 304 19.37 -14.96 6.62
CA VAL A 304 18.47 -16.11 6.83
C VAL A 304 17.02 -15.64 6.85
N PHE A 305 16.19 -16.34 6.10
CA PHE A 305 14.76 -16.10 6.02
C PHE A 305 14.02 -17.39 6.39
N ALA A 306 13.08 -17.31 7.33
CA ALA A 306 12.26 -18.45 7.73
C ALA A 306 10.79 -18.05 7.87
N ASN A 307 9.87 -18.93 7.47
CA ASN A 307 8.43 -18.66 7.52
C ASN A 307 8.04 -17.28 6.96
N THR A 308 8.73 -16.83 5.90
CA THR A 308 8.61 -15.46 5.38
C THR A 308 7.94 -15.46 4.02
N GLN A 309 6.94 -14.60 3.85
CA GLN A 309 6.32 -14.32 2.56
C GLN A 309 6.96 -13.10 1.93
N VAL A 310 7.31 -13.20 0.63
CA VAL A 310 7.66 -12.05 -0.22
C VAL A 310 6.79 -12.11 -1.46
N SER A 311 5.98 -11.07 -1.73
CA SER A 311 4.98 -11.17 -2.79
C SER A 311 4.62 -9.83 -3.42
N ASN A 312 4.02 -9.90 -4.62
CA ASN A 312 3.41 -8.76 -5.30
C ASN A 312 4.35 -7.56 -5.46
N THR A 313 5.49 -7.78 -6.13
CA THR A 313 6.50 -6.75 -6.40
C THR A 313 6.55 -6.43 -7.90
N LEU A 314 6.74 -5.16 -8.29
CA LEU A 314 6.93 -4.80 -9.70
C LEU A 314 8.32 -5.21 -10.19
N GLY A 315 9.35 -5.01 -9.37
CA GLY A 315 10.69 -5.54 -9.60
C GLY A 315 10.78 -7.04 -9.30
N THR A 316 11.99 -7.54 -9.11
CA THR A 316 12.23 -8.93 -8.71
C THR A 316 11.78 -9.15 -7.27
N THR A 317 11.01 -10.23 -7.03
CA THR A 317 10.52 -10.50 -5.67
C THR A 317 11.67 -10.79 -4.71
N VAL A 318 12.63 -11.65 -5.12
CA VAL A 318 13.88 -11.88 -4.40
C VAL A 318 15.05 -11.79 -5.37
N TYR A 319 15.86 -10.75 -5.27
CA TYR A 319 17.06 -10.51 -6.07
C TYR A 319 18.31 -10.83 -5.25
N ILE A 320 19.13 -11.76 -5.74
CA ILE A 320 20.38 -12.21 -5.10
C ILE A 320 21.55 -11.97 -6.04
N TYR A 321 22.56 -11.23 -5.56
CA TYR A 321 23.82 -11.04 -6.25
C TYR A 321 25.01 -11.39 -5.35
N GLY A 322 25.53 -12.60 -5.47
CA GLY A 322 26.59 -13.15 -4.58
C GLY A 322 26.13 -13.26 -3.11
N GLY A 323 27.00 -13.69 -2.22
CA GLY A 323 26.73 -13.78 -0.79
C GLY A 323 26.40 -15.19 -0.27
N ALA A 324 25.71 -15.29 0.87
CA ALA A 324 25.31 -16.55 1.49
C ALA A 324 23.92 -16.46 2.12
N TYR A 325 22.96 -17.22 1.63
CA TYR A 325 21.56 -17.10 1.98
C TYR A 325 20.89 -18.43 2.25
N GLN A 326 19.97 -18.44 3.22
CA GLN A 326 19.11 -19.59 3.46
C GLN A 326 17.63 -19.13 3.56
N PHE A 327 16.76 -19.82 2.85
CA PHE A 327 15.32 -19.62 2.86
C PHE A 327 14.66 -20.93 3.29
N VAL A 328 13.99 -20.94 4.44
CA VAL A 328 13.32 -22.13 4.98
C VAL A 328 11.85 -21.86 5.14
N HIS A 329 11.00 -22.69 4.55
CA HIS A 329 9.55 -22.51 4.58
C HIS A 329 9.13 -21.08 4.14
N CYS A 330 9.70 -20.57 3.04
CA CYS A 330 9.36 -19.27 2.50
C CYS A 330 8.36 -19.37 1.33
N THR A 331 7.52 -18.36 1.16
CA THR A 331 6.65 -18.19 0.00
C THR A 331 7.09 -16.97 -0.79
N ILE A 332 7.62 -17.18 -1.99
CA ILE A 332 8.09 -16.16 -2.92
C ILE A 332 7.12 -16.14 -4.11
N ALA A 333 6.26 -15.12 -4.20
CA ALA A 333 5.09 -15.14 -5.07
C ALA A 333 4.97 -13.87 -5.91
N GLN A 334 5.32 -13.96 -7.21
CA GLN A 334 5.30 -12.84 -8.15
C GLN A 334 3.91 -12.70 -8.80
N PHE A 335 2.99 -12.05 -8.10
CA PHE A 335 1.65 -11.77 -8.57
C PHE A 335 1.30 -10.28 -8.53
N TYR A 336 2.25 -9.42 -8.92
CA TYR A 336 2.03 -7.97 -8.95
C TYR A 336 0.85 -7.61 -9.85
N PRO A 337 -0.20 -6.96 -9.30
CA PRO A 337 -1.48 -6.86 -10.01
C PRO A 337 -1.62 -5.61 -10.91
N PHE A 338 -0.74 -4.60 -10.75
CA PHE A 338 -0.98 -3.29 -11.37
C PHE A 338 -0.34 -3.13 -12.74
N GLU A 339 0.63 -3.99 -13.12
CA GLU A 339 1.32 -3.94 -14.41
C GLU A 339 1.55 -5.34 -14.97
N ALA A 340 1.51 -5.47 -16.30
CA ALA A 340 1.75 -6.74 -16.99
C ALA A 340 3.25 -7.05 -17.08
N GLU A 341 4.08 -6.04 -17.29
CA GLU A 341 5.55 -6.18 -17.28
C GLU A 341 6.04 -6.06 -15.83
N ARG A 342 6.62 -7.14 -15.33
CA ARG A 342 7.09 -7.28 -13.94
C ARG A 342 8.35 -8.11 -13.91
N GLY A 343 9.13 -8.00 -12.84
CA GLY A 343 10.31 -8.81 -12.61
C GLY A 343 10.00 -10.27 -12.26
N ASP A 344 11.03 -11.04 -12.02
CA ASP A 344 10.94 -12.46 -11.70
C ASP A 344 10.57 -12.68 -10.21
N ALA A 345 10.11 -13.89 -9.88
CA ALA A 345 9.96 -14.27 -8.48
C ALA A 345 11.34 -14.42 -7.80
N LEU A 346 12.29 -15.03 -8.49
CA LEU A 346 13.66 -15.20 -8.01
C LEU A 346 14.66 -14.88 -9.11
N PHE A 347 15.65 -14.06 -8.80
CA PHE A 347 16.82 -13.83 -9.66
C PHE A 347 18.10 -14.13 -8.89
N LEU A 348 18.91 -15.09 -9.41
CA LEU A 348 20.20 -15.49 -8.86
C LEU A 348 21.33 -15.05 -9.78
N SER A 349 22.33 -14.37 -9.23
CA SER A 349 23.52 -14.00 -10.01
C SER A 349 24.79 -14.00 -9.15
N ASN A 350 25.90 -14.40 -9.78
CA ASN A 350 27.23 -14.23 -9.23
C ASN A 350 28.08 -13.22 -10.03
N HIS A 351 27.49 -12.54 -11.02
CA HIS A 351 28.13 -11.45 -11.74
C HIS A 351 27.11 -10.45 -12.29
N VAL A 352 27.53 -9.21 -12.42
CA VAL A 352 26.80 -8.15 -13.13
C VAL A 352 27.83 -7.45 -14.02
N ASP A 353 27.60 -7.42 -15.33
CA ASP A 353 28.54 -6.96 -16.33
C ASP A 353 29.91 -7.67 -16.19
N SER A 354 30.94 -6.91 -15.83
CA SER A 354 32.31 -7.41 -15.60
C SER A 354 32.66 -7.52 -14.11
N VAL A 355 31.69 -7.26 -13.22
CA VAL A 355 31.89 -7.34 -11.76
C VAL A 355 31.38 -8.68 -11.26
N TYR A 356 32.25 -9.36 -10.57
CA TYR A 356 32.00 -10.68 -10.05
C TYR A 356 31.86 -10.70 -8.53
N ASN A 357 30.89 -11.46 -8.01
CA ASN A 357 30.61 -11.62 -6.59
C ASN A 357 30.23 -13.07 -6.27
N HIS A 358 31.05 -13.77 -5.51
CA HIS A 358 30.83 -15.20 -5.21
C HIS A 358 29.48 -15.44 -4.54
N LEU A 359 28.69 -16.36 -5.07
CA LEU A 359 27.52 -16.92 -4.42
C LEU A 359 27.96 -18.18 -3.64
N TYR A 360 28.18 -18.04 -2.35
CA TYR A 360 28.67 -19.12 -1.50
C TYR A 360 27.58 -20.10 -1.08
N MET A 361 26.34 -19.62 -1.01
CA MET A 361 25.16 -20.40 -0.66
C MET A 361 23.89 -19.64 -1.04
N ALA A 362 22.97 -20.28 -1.72
CA ALA A 362 21.59 -19.83 -1.89
C ALA A 362 20.68 -21.06 -1.77
N HIS A 363 20.40 -21.46 -0.53
CA HIS A 363 19.64 -22.67 -0.23
C HIS A 363 18.17 -22.33 0.06
N PHE A 364 17.29 -22.94 -0.71
CA PHE A 364 15.84 -22.86 -0.55
C PHE A 364 15.36 -24.22 -0.09
N ILE A 365 14.76 -24.29 1.09
CA ILE A 365 14.31 -25.52 1.75
C ILE A 365 12.81 -25.37 2.06
N ASN A 366 12.01 -26.36 1.69
CA ASN A 366 10.58 -26.40 1.94
C ASN A 366 9.85 -25.11 1.48
N SER A 367 10.31 -24.50 0.39
CA SER A 367 9.86 -23.17 -0.04
C SER A 367 9.01 -23.25 -1.32
N VAL A 368 8.15 -22.25 -1.50
CA VAL A 368 7.30 -22.10 -2.69
C VAL A 368 7.80 -20.88 -3.46
N ILE A 369 8.13 -21.07 -4.76
CA ILE A 369 8.53 -20.02 -5.67
C ILE A 369 7.60 -20.06 -6.88
N THR A 370 6.75 -19.04 -7.04
CA THR A 370 5.65 -19.04 -8.01
C THR A 370 5.34 -17.65 -8.54
N GLY A 371 4.56 -17.56 -9.61
CA GLY A 371 4.15 -16.31 -10.22
C GLY A 371 3.32 -16.50 -11.47
N TYR A 372 2.93 -15.39 -12.12
CA TYR A 372 2.12 -15.43 -13.35
C TYR A 372 2.84 -16.03 -14.55
N GLY A 373 4.17 -15.87 -14.61
CA GLY A 373 4.99 -16.37 -15.74
C GLY A 373 5.02 -17.89 -15.81
N ASP A 374 5.43 -18.42 -16.95
CA ASP A 374 5.72 -19.85 -17.14
C ASP A 374 7.11 -20.24 -16.62
N ASP A 375 7.95 -19.26 -16.45
CA ASP A 375 9.28 -19.35 -15.86
C ASP A 375 9.49 -18.08 -15.03
N VAL A 376 9.60 -18.23 -13.72
CA VAL A 376 9.73 -17.11 -12.78
C VAL A 376 11.02 -17.17 -11.97
N ILE A 377 11.92 -18.11 -12.35
CA ILE A 377 13.24 -18.26 -11.72
C ILE A 377 14.29 -18.00 -12.78
N MET A 378 14.94 -16.85 -12.69
CA MET A 378 15.95 -16.41 -13.63
C MET A 378 17.33 -16.34 -12.99
N GLY A 379 18.35 -16.35 -13.80
CA GLY A 379 19.72 -16.28 -13.31
C GLY A 379 20.72 -15.78 -14.35
N SER A 380 21.80 -15.20 -13.86
CA SER A 380 22.99 -14.89 -14.65
C SER A 380 24.19 -15.45 -13.92
N ILE A 381 24.62 -16.65 -14.33
CA ILE A 381 25.60 -17.44 -13.60
C ILE A 381 26.82 -17.67 -14.49
N LEU A 382 28.01 -17.29 -14.00
CA LEU A 382 29.27 -17.69 -14.54
C LEU A 382 29.75 -18.97 -13.82
N GLU A 383 30.03 -19.99 -14.60
CA GLU A 383 30.59 -21.25 -14.12
C GLU A 383 32.08 -21.34 -14.44
N GLY A 384 32.83 -21.98 -13.55
CA GLY A 384 34.28 -22.20 -13.72
C GLY A 384 35.01 -22.30 -12.39
N GLN A 385 36.31 -22.69 -12.40
CA GLN A 385 37.07 -22.89 -11.16
C GLN A 385 37.22 -21.62 -10.30
N ASP A 386 37.21 -20.46 -10.95
CA ASP A 386 37.34 -19.16 -10.28
C ASP A 386 35.97 -18.53 -9.88
N TYR A 387 34.88 -19.18 -10.28
CA TYR A 387 33.52 -18.64 -10.11
C TYR A 387 32.66 -19.54 -9.23
N ARG A 388 32.40 -19.10 -8.02
CA ARG A 388 31.57 -19.87 -7.10
C ARG A 388 30.11 -19.50 -7.26
N CYS A 389 29.26 -20.49 -7.50
CA CYS A 389 27.81 -20.37 -7.53
C CYS A 389 27.19 -21.63 -6.93
N ASP A 390 26.96 -21.57 -5.62
CA ASP A 390 26.38 -22.66 -4.85
C ASP A 390 24.92 -22.34 -4.55
N TYR A 391 23.99 -23.12 -5.12
CA TYR A 391 22.57 -23.01 -4.86
C TYR A 391 21.91 -24.39 -4.81
N LEU A 392 20.85 -24.48 -4.03
CA LEU A 392 20.10 -25.73 -3.79
C LEU A 392 18.61 -25.42 -3.61
N PHE A 393 17.78 -26.21 -4.26
CA PHE A 393 16.34 -26.28 -4.01
C PHE A 393 16.01 -27.66 -3.43
N ASP A 394 15.57 -27.69 -2.17
CA ASP A 394 15.32 -28.92 -1.43
C ASP A 394 13.86 -28.94 -0.93
N HIS A 395 13.07 -29.91 -1.42
CA HIS A 395 11.62 -30.04 -1.17
C HIS A 395 10.85 -28.73 -1.43
N CYS A 396 11.15 -28.08 -2.57
CA CYS A 396 10.52 -26.84 -3.02
C CYS A 396 9.45 -27.08 -4.08
N TYR A 397 8.45 -26.20 -4.12
CA TYR A 397 7.57 -26.06 -5.27
C TYR A 397 8.07 -24.93 -6.16
N LEU A 398 8.36 -25.21 -7.44
CA LEU A 398 8.98 -24.27 -8.36
C LEU A 398 8.15 -24.08 -9.62
N ASN A 399 7.84 -22.81 -9.94
CA ASN A 399 7.27 -22.42 -11.22
C ASN A 399 8.37 -22.02 -12.21
N THR A 400 9.00 -23.01 -12.79
CA THR A 400 10.03 -22.91 -13.83
C THR A 400 10.04 -24.23 -14.61
N PRO A 401 10.58 -24.30 -15.84
CA PRO A 401 10.74 -25.57 -16.54
C PRO A 401 11.54 -26.58 -15.72
N ALA A 402 11.06 -27.84 -15.72
CA ALA A 402 11.71 -28.91 -14.97
C ALA A 402 13.15 -29.14 -15.45
N VAL A 403 14.06 -29.31 -14.51
CA VAL A 403 15.47 -29.64 -14.74
C VAL A 403 15.67 -31.12 -14.38
N GLU A 404 16.23 -31.90 -15.31
CA GLU A 404 16.52 -33.32 -15.10
C GLU A 404 18.00 -33.51 -14.76
N ASP A 405 18.29 -34.54 -13.97
CA ASP A 405 19.66 -34.99 -13.65
C ASP A 405 20.59 -33.92 -13.03
N ASP A 406 20.07 -33.05 -12.21
CA ASP A 406 20.84 -32.02 -11.50
C ASP A 406 20.67 -32.16 -9.98
N GLU A 407 21.76 -32.41 -9.27
CA GLU A 407 21.81 -32.63 -7.82
C GLU A 407 21.39 -31.39 -6.97
N ARG A 408 21.30 -30.24 -7.63
CA ARG A 408 20.83 -28.99 -6.99
C ARG A 408 19.31 -28.91 -6.79
N TYR A 409 18.59 -29.92 -7.29
CA TYR A 409 17.13 -30.00 -7.18
C TYR A 409 16.71 -31.32 -6.52
N VAL A 410 16.46 -31.29 -5.22
CA VAL A 410 16.15 -32.45 -4.40
C VAL A 410 14.67 -32.43 -3.98
N GLY A 411 13.90 -33.46 -4.30
CA GLY A 411 12.50 -33.56 -3.88
C GLY A 411 11.60 -32.42 -4.38
N VAL A 412 11.96 -31.79 -5.50
CA VAL A 412 11.25 -30.64 -6.05
C VAL A 412 9.96 -31.06 -6.74
N VAL A 413 8.89 -30.33 -6.51
CA VAL A 413 7.64 -30.39 -7.27
C VAL A 413 7.62 -29.21 -8.25
N TRP A 414 7.54 -29.53 -9.54
CA TRP A 414 7.48 -28.54 -10.62
C TRP A 414 6.03 -28.14 -10.89
N ASP A 415 5.81 -26.86 -11.18
CA ASP A 415 4.49 -26.36 -11.54
C ASP A 415 4.00 -26.97 -12.85
N ASP A 416 2.78 -27.46 -12.88
CA ASP A 416 2.15 -28.02 -14.07
C ASP A 416 1.43 -26.91 -14.87
N LYS A 417 2.10 -26.44 -15.92
CA LYS A 417 1.57 -25.38 -16.79
C LYS A 417 0.27 -25.74 -17.51
N GLU A 418 -0.01 -27.02 -17.69
CA GLU A 418 -1.20 -27.50 -18.38
C GLU A 418 -2.42 -27.58 -17.43
N GLN A 419 -2.21 -27.43 -16.13
CA GLN A 419 -3.29 -27.40 -15.16
C GLN A 419 -4.07 -26.07 -15.26
N PRO A 420 -5.36 -26.11 -15.61
CA PRO A 420 -6.18 -24.89 -15.56
C PRO A 420 -6.33 -24.43 -14.12
N LEU A 421 -6.32 -23.10 -13.90
CA LEU A 421 -6.53 -22.47 -12.59
C LEU A 421 -5.51 -22.92 -11.53
N ARG A 422 -4.24 -23.15 -11.94
CA ARG A 422 -3.20 -23.67 -11.06
C ARG A 422 -2.93 -22.80 -9.82
N HIS A 423 -3.01 -21.48 -9.95
CA HIS A 423 -2.80 -20.56 -8.84
C HIS A 423 -3.98 -20.55 -7.88
N GLU A 424 -5.21 -20.53 -8.40
CA GLU A 424 -6.45 -20.60 -7.63
C GLU A 424 -6.59 -21.92 -6.88
N LYS A 425 -6.02 -22.99 -7.43
CA LYS A 425 -6.04 -24.33 -6.75
C LYS A 425 -4.98 -24.44 -5.67
N ASN A 426 -3.86 -23.72 -5.81
CA ASN A 426 -2.77 -23.78 -4.83
C ASN A 426 -3.07 -22.92 -3.60
N PHE A 427 -3.80 -21.81 -3.76
CA PHE A 427 -3.97 -20.85 -2.70
C PHE A 427 -5.43 -20.63 -2.32
N ARG A 428 -5.65 -20.36 -1.05
CA ARG A 428 -6.98 -20.21 -0.44
C ARG A 428 -7.77 -19.05 -1.04
N LEU A 429 -7.11 -17.94 -1.38
CA LEU A 429 -7.73 -16.80 -2.03
C LEU A 429 -6.76 -16.23 -3.06
N PHE A 430 -7.26 -16.12 -4.28
CA PHE A 430 -6.55 -15.53 -5.40
C PHE A 430 -7.52 -14.66 -6.22
N ASP A 431 -7.80 -13.45 -5.73
CA ASP A 431 -8.76 -12.51 -6.31
C ASP A 431 -8.01 -11.34 -6.96
N THR A 432 -7.83 -11.42 -8.27
CA THR A 432 -7.13 -10.41 -9.07
C THR A 432 -7.95 -9.13 -9.26
N ASP A 433 -9.26 -9.21 -9.17
CA ASP A 433 -10.16 -8.07 -9.41
C ASP A 433 -10.17 -7.11 -8.20
N ASN A 434 -10.06 -7.68 -6.99
CA ASN A 434 -10.02 -6.91 -5.75
C ASN A 434 -8.63 -6.81 -5.13
N PHE A 435 -7.60 -7.36 -5.79
CA PHE A 435 -6.20 -7.38 -5.32
C PHE A 435 -6.02 -8.06 -3.95
N LEU A 436 -6.76 -9.16 -3.73
CA LEU A 436 -6.74 -9.92 -2.48
C LEU A 436 -6.07 -11.28 -2.70
N TYR A 437 -5.05 -11.54 -1.92
CA TYR A 437 -4.26 -12.78 -1.99
C TYR A 437 -4.09 -13.38 -0.60
N ASP A 438 -4.44 -14.65 -0.44
CA ASP A 438 -4.12 -15.46 0.75
C ASP A 438 -3.35 -16.70 0.27
N PHE A 439 -2.04 -16.69 0.46
CA PHE A 439 -1.14 -17.76 0.02
C PHE A 439 -1.14 -18.98 0.95
N THR A 440 -2.08 -19.08 1.87
CA THR A 440 -2.35 -20.34 2.59
C THR A 440 -2.72 -21.43 1.60
N PRO A 441 -2.17 -22.66 1.69
CA PRO A 441 -2.54 -23.76 0.81
C PRO A 441 -4.04 -24.03 0.81
N ASP A 442 -4.63 -24.29 -0.38
CA ASP A 442 -6.00 -24.78 -0.50
C ASP A 442 -6.05 -26.30 -0.30
N SER A 443 -7.25 -26.84 -0.17
CA SER A 443 -7.52 -28.27 0.02
C SER A 443 -6.98 -29.15 -1.11
N LEU A 444 -6.92 -28.64 -2.34
CA LEU A 444 -6.42 -29.31 -3.54
C LEU A 444 -4.99 -28.91 -3.92
N SER A 445 -4.32 -28.15 -3.08
CA SER A 445 -3.00 -27.61 -3.37
C SER A 445 -1.93 -28.70 -3.49
N THR A 446 -1.08 -28.57 -4.51
CA THR A 446 0.08 -29.45 -4.73
C THR A 446 1.26 -29.15 -3.80
N ILE A 447 1.23 -28.00 -3.09
CA ILE A 447 2.27 -27.64 -2.12
C ILE A 447 2.03 -28.29 -0.74
N ARG A 448 0.92 -29.01 -0.58
CA ARG A 448 0.61 -29.73 0.66
C ARG A 448 1.38 -31.04 0.77
N ASN A 449 1.76 -31.38 1.99
CA ASN A 449 2.40 -32.66 2.36
C ASN A 449 3.65 -32.97 1.51
N MET A 450 4.43 -31.98 1.16
CA MET A 450 5.65 -32.18 0.34
C MET A 450 6.94 -31.71 1.03
N ALA A 451 6.83 -31.02 2.14
CA ALA A 451 7.98 -30.46 2.84
C ALA A 451 8.76 -31.53 3.64
N MET A 452 10.06 -31.33 3.77
CA MET A 452 10.94 -32.19 4.55
C MET A 452 10.71 -31.99 6.05
N PRO A 453 10.36 -33.06 6.81
CA PRO A 453 10.04 -32.95 8.25
C PRO A 453 11.21 -32.45 9.11
N GLU A 454 12.46 -32.77 8.76
CA GLU A 454 13.65 -32.38 9.52
C GLU A 454 13.82 -30.85 9.56
N ALA A 455 13.55 -30.17 8.46
CA ALA A 455 13.59 -28.70 8.41
C ALA A 455 12.39 -28.09 9.15
N ALA A 456 11.21 -28.71 9.05
CA ALA A 456 10.02 -28.29 9.80
C ALA A 456 10.19 -28.42 11.32
N ALA A 457 11.00 -29.37 11.79
CA ALA A 457 11.31 -29.49 13.22
C ALA A 457 12.08 -28.31 13.79
N LEU A 458 12.83 -27.56 12.95
CA LEU A 458 13.51 -26.32 13.35
C LEU A 458 12.52 -25.15 13.44
N TYR A 459 11.44 -25.19 12.67
CA TYR A 459 10.38 -24.17 12.63
C TYR A 459 9.01 -24.84 12.81
N PRO A 460 8.68 -25.30 14.04
CA PRO A 460 7.54 -26.18 14.29
C PRO A 460 6.16 -25.55 14.09
N ASN A 461 6.12 -24.23 13.96
CA ASN A 461 4.91 -23.48 13.64
C ASN A 461 5.09 -22.69 12.36
N ASP A 462 4.01 -22.53 11.61
CA ASP A 462 3.95 -21.66 10.44
C ASP A 462 3.87 -20.17 10.85
N ARG A 463 3.87 -19.28 9.86
CA ARG A 463 3.76 -17.82 10.08
C ARG A 463 2.51 -17.41 10.88
N LEU A 464 1.44 -18.19 10.81
CA LEU A 464 0.18 -17.95 11.54
C LEU A 464 0.09 -18.72 12.87
N GLY A 465 1.19 -19.34 13.33
CA GLY A 465 1.27 -20.09 14.56
C GLY A 465 0.65 -21.50 14.48
N ARG A 466 0.37 -22.01 13.28
CA ARG A 466 -0.17 -23.36 13.07
C ARG A 466 0.96 -24.37 13.13
N CYS A 467 0.67 -25.50 13.77
CA CYS A 467 1.67 -26.55 13.99
C CYS A 467 1.99 -27.30 12.68
N ARG A 468 3.26 -27.30 12.27
CA ARG A 468 3.79 -28.04 11.11
C ARG A 468 4.02 -29.53 11.39
N THR A 469 4.29 -29.86 12.63
CA THR A 469 4.66 -31.22 13.07
C THR A 469 3.48 -31.98 13.67
N CYS A 470 2.27 -31.43 13.62
CA CYS A 470 1.08 -32.05 14.19
C CYS A 470 0.40 -33.11 13.27
N ASP A 471 0.72 -33.07 11.99
CA ASP A 471 0.42 -34.11 11.02
C ASP A 471 1.68 -34.80 10.51
N SER A 472 1.54 -35.73 9.57
CA SER A 472 2.66 -36.63 9.22
C SER A 472 3.68 -36.00 8.29
N ILE A 473 3.28 -35.05 7.44
CA ILE A 473 4.14 -34.40 6.44
C ILE A 473 3.74 -32.92 6.34
N PRO A 474 4.66 -31.99 6.62
CA PRO A 474 4.37 -30.55 6.57
C PRO A 474 4.15 -30.03 5.14
N ASP A 475 3.54 -28.88 5.03
CA ASP A 475 3.34 -28.17 3.77
C ASP A 475 4.60 -27.33 3.39
N ALA A 476 4.81 -27.12 2.10
CA ALA A 476 5.83 -26.17 1.64
C ALA A 476 5.31 -24.73 1.72
N GLY A 477 6.27 -23.78 1.90
CA GLY A 477 5.96 -22.38 2.05
C GLY A 477 5.74 -21.95 3.50
N CYS A 478 5.36 -20.69 3.70
CA CYS A 478 5.28 -20.08 5.03
C CYS A 478 3.94 -20.32 5.76
N TYR A 479 3.04 -21.11 5.19
CA TYR A 479 1.71 -21.40 5.73
C TYR A 479 1.39 -22.89 5.70
N GLU A 480 0.70 -23.38 6.72
CA GLU A 480 0.11 -24.71 6.80
C GLU A 480 -1.37 -24.69 6.39
N PHE A 481 -1.82 -25.73 5.70
CA PHE A 481 -3.22 -25.96 5.42
C PHE A 481 -3.99 -26.26 6.71
N VAL A 482 -5.17 -25.71 6.84
CA VAL A 482 -6.11 -26.07 7.91
C VAL A 482 -7.45 -26.38 7.26
N SER A 483 -7.96 -27.59 7.48
CA SER A 483 -9.34 -27.93 7.11
C SER A 483 -10.30 -27.02 7.87
N GLN A 484 -11.19 -26.37 7.12
CA GLN A 484 -12.28 -25.57 7.70
C GLN A 484 -13.29 -26.46 8.42
#